data_3be1fcac648ed084ec79e26ea6ca9ec7
#
_entry.id   3be1fcac648ed084ec79e26ea6ca9ec7
#
_cell.length_a   1.000
_cell.length_b   1.000
_cell.length_c   1.000
_cell.angle_alpha   90.00
_cell.angle_beta   90.00
_cell.angle_gamma   90.00
#
_symmetry.space_group_name_H-M   'P 1'
#
loop_
_entity.id
_entity.type
_entity.pdbx_description
1 polymer ?
#
loop_
_entity_poly.entity_id
_entity_poly.type
_entity_poly.pdbx_seq_one_letter_code
_entity_poly.pdbx_strand_id
1 'polypeptide(L)'
;PIRPHVLHLMRGQVFELAGRTFFTMGGAASHDIEDGILSLDDPGFERKYLTLKQKEHTRFRIDHLSWWREELPSDEEYAEARKNLDAHGWAVDYILTHCAPTSIALQFSRHNVADHLTDFLQEVKERAQYHYWLFGHYHGNKAIDTKHILLWEQIVQIL
;
A
#
# COMPACT_ATOMS: atom_id res chain seq x y z
N PRO A 1 17.68 6.55 9.29
CA PRO A 1 16.98 6.13 10.52
C PRO A 1 16.14 7.28 11.07
N ILE A 2 14.94 6.97 11.59
CA ILE A 2 14.11 7.94 12.31
C ILE A 2 14.66 8.15 13.72
N ARG A 3 15.20 7.09 14.31
CA ARG A 3 15.90 7.04 15.59
C ARG A 3 17.01 6.00 15.50
N PRO A 4 17.98 5.93 16.45
CA PRO A 4 19.12 5.01 16.37
C PRO A 4 18.77 3.54 16.09
N HIS A 5 17.59 3.09 16.51
CA HIS A 5 17.13 1.70 16.32
C HIS A 5 15.83 1.59 15.54
N VAL A 6 15.40 2.67 14.86
CA VAL A 6 14.18 2.71 14.05
C VAL A 6 14.53 3.14 12.65
N LEU A 7 14.34 2.23 11.69
CA LEU A 7 14.56 2.46 10.27
C LEU A 7 13.19 2.59 9.58
N HIS A 8 13.01 3.64 8.81
CA HIS A 8 11.92 3.72 7.85
C HIS A 8 12.39 3.09 6.54
N LEU A 9 11.73 2.04 6.13
CA LEU A 9 11.96 1.41 4.84
C LEU A 9 11.09 2.13 3.81
N MET A 10 11.73 3.00 3.02
CA MET A 10 11.04 3.78 1.99
C MET A 10 10.53 2.86 0.87
N ARG A 11 9.41 3.25 0.25
CA ARG A 11 8.82 2.49 -0.85
C ARG A 11 9.73 2.49 -2.09
N GLY A 12 9.61 1.44 -2.91
CA GLY A 12 10.37 1.28 -4.13
C GLY A 12 11.84 0.89 -3.93
N GLN A 13 12.26 0.57 -2.72
CA GLN A 13 13.65 0.25 -2.39
C GLN A 13 13.85 -1.24 -2.11
N VAL A 14 15.07 -1.71 -2.32
CA VAL A 14 15.53 -3.01 -1.84
C VAL A 14 16.53 -2.79 -0.70
N PHE A 15 16.25 -3.40 0.44
CA PHE A 15 17.09 -3.32 1.64
C PHE A 15 17.74 -4.68 1.92
N GLU A 16 18.96 -4.66 2.38
CA GLU A 16 19.61 -5.84 2.96
C GLU A 16 19.53 -5.76 4.49
N LEU A 17 18.83 -6.72 5.10
CA LEU A 17 18.66 -6.83 6.55
C LEU A 17 18.96 -8.25 6.99
N ALA A 18 19.90 -8.41 7.91
CA ALA A 18 20.33 -9.71 8.42
C ALA A 18 20.71 -10.73 7.32
N GLY A 19 21.36 -10.26 6.24
CA GLY A 19 21.77 -11.09 5.11
C GLY A 19 20.64 -11.56 4.20
N ARG A 20 19.50 -10.88 4.26
CA ARG A 20 18.33 -11.11 3.39
C ARG A 20 17.93 -9.82 2.68
N THR A 21 17.42 -9.96 1.48
CA THR A 21 16.95 -8.84 0.66
C THR A 21 15.44 -8.65 0.80
N PHE A 22 15.03 -7.40 1.00
CA PHE A 22 13.64 -7.00 1.20
C PHE A 22 13.27 -5.92 0.20
N PHE A 23 12.36 -6.21 -0.71
CA PHE A 23 11.71 -5.17 -1.51
C PHE A 23 10.53 -4.59 -0.75
N THR A 24 10.39 -3.28 -0.73
CA THR A 24 9.34 -2.57 0.00
C THR A 24 8.52 -1.66 -0.89
N MET A 25 7.18 -1.70 -0.75
CA MET A 25 6.27 -0.80 -1.47
C MET A 25 5.06 -0.47 -0.58
N GLY A 26 5.06 0.70 0.01
CA GLY A 26 3.94 1.19 0.83
C GLY A 26 2.85 1.85 -0.02
N GLY A 27 1.71 2.09 0.61
CA GLY A 27 0.57 2.80 0.04
C GLY A 27 -0.65 1.92 -0.18
N ALA A 28 -1.81 2.57 -0.26
CA ALA A 28 -3.08 1.99 -0.68
C ALA A 28 -4.01 3.12 -1.17
N ALA A 29 -4.89 2.82 -2.11
CA ALA A 29 -5.96 3.75 -2.46
C ALA A 29 -7.00 3.80 -1.34
N SER A 30 -7.36 5.00 -0.92
CA SER A 30 -8.48 5.20 0.01
C SER A 30 -9.78 4.82 -0.68
N HIS A 31 -10.57 3.94 -0.06
CA HIS A 31 -11.89 3.50 -0.57
C HIS A 31 -13.07 4.17 0.15
N ASP A 32 -12.80 5.07 1.08
CA ASP A 32 -13.78 5.81 1.86
C ASP A 32 -13.86 7.29 1.47
N ILE A 33 -13.72 7.56 0.18
CA ILE A 33 -13.75 8.86 -0.48
C ILE A 33 -14.83 8.94 -1.58
N GLU A 34 -15.85 8.09 -1.51
CA GLU A 34 -16.92 8.00 -2.52
C GLU A 34 -17.69 9.33 -2.66
N ASP A 35 -17.83 10.09 -1.56
CA ASP A 35 -18.45 11.42 -1.54
C ASP A 35 -17.45 12.57 -1.73
N GLY A 36 -16.19 12.23 -2.00
CA GLY A 36 -15.12 13.14 -2.40
C GLY A 36 -14.11 13.50 -1.31
N ILE A 37 -13.15 14.31 -1.72
CA ILE A 37 -12.12 14.89 -0.87
C ILE A 37 -12.37 16.39 -0.81
N LEU A 38 -12.55 16.92 0.40
CA LEU A 38 -12.77 18.34 0.64
C LEU A 38 -11.42 19.03 0.87
N SER A 39 -11.22 20.21 0.27
CA SER A 39 -10.08 21.06 0.57
C SER A 39 -10.48 22.20 1.51
N LEU A 40 -9.65 22.46 2.51
CA LEU A 40 -9.83 23.59 3.44
C LEU A 40 -9.72 24.94 2.71
N ASP A 41 -9.02 24.98 1.57
CA ASP A 41 -8.84 26.17 0.73
C ASP A 41 -10.06 26.43 -0.18
N ASP A 42 -11.04 25.52 -0.26
CA ASP A 42 -12.25 25.71 -1.05
C ASP A 42 -13.16 26.72 -0.33
N PRO A 43 -13.51 27.86 -0.96
CA PRO A 43 -14.46 28.82 -0.38
C PRO A 43 -15.83 28.22 -0.01
N GLY A 44 -16.19 27.08 -0.61
CA GLY A 44 -17.41 26.34 -0.33
C GLY A 44 -17.26 25.22 0.71
N PHE A 45 -16.08 25.09 1.36
CA PHE A 45 -15.75 23.99 2.28
C PHE A 45 -16.82 23.82 3.36
N GLU A 46 -17.13 24.86 4.10
CA GLU A 46 -18.08 24.79 5.24
C GLU A 46 -19.44 24.25 4.81
N ARG A 47 -19.98 24.79 3.71
CA ARG A 47 -21.27 24.35 3.17
C ARG A 47 -21.24 22.88 2.73
N LYS A 48 -20.21 22.47 2.01
CA LYS A 48 -20.03 21.08 1.57
C LYS A 48 -19.88 20.15 2.76
N TYR A 49 -19.04 20.51 3.72
CA TYR A 49 -18.80 19.73 4.93
C TYR A 49 -20.08 19.53 5.73
N LEU A 50 -20.84 20.61 6.01
CA LEU A 50 -22.10 20.52 6.74
C LEU A 50 -23.14 19.69 6.00
N THR A 51 -23.22 19.84 4.67
CA THR A 51 -24.12 19.03 3.83
C THR A 51 -23.81 17.54 3.92
N LEU A 52 -22.54 17.18 3.86
CA LEU A 52 -22.09 15.77 3.96
C LEU A 52 -22.30 15.22 5.37
N LYS A 53 -22.02 16.02 6.41
CA LYS A 53 -22.24 15.62 7.81
C LYS A 53 -23.70 15.37 8.17
N GLN A 54 -24.63 15.98 7.48
CA GLN A 54 -26.06 15.77 7.69
C GLN A 54 -26.62 14.51 7.03
N LYS A 55 -25.89 13.94 6.08
CA LYS A 55 -26.26 12.70 5.42
C LYS A 55 -25.74 11.50 6.19
N GLU A 56 -26.51 10.46 6.33
CA GLU A 56 -26.06 9.19 6.88
C GLU A 56 -25.11 8.45 5.90
N HIS A 57 -24.15 7.74 6.44
CA HIS A 57 -23.22 6.87 5.70
C HIS A 57 -22.34 7.57 4.64
N THR A 58 -22.11 8.87 4.77
CA THR A 58 -21.18 9.57 3.87
C THR A 58 -19.74 9.15 4.09
N ARG A 59 -19.01 8.99 2.98
CA ARG A 59 -17.59 8.61 2.93
C ARG A 59 -16.80 9.71 2.24
N PHE A 60 -16.40 10.70 3.01
CA PHE A 60 -15.55 11.78 2.54
C PHE A 60 -14.35 11.99 3.45
N ARG A 61 -13.30 12.55 2.90
CA ARG A 61 -12.07 12.89 3.63
C ARG A 61 -11.75 14.38 3.45
N ILE A 62 -10.85 14.88 4.25
CA ILE A 62 -10.37 16.26 4.18
C ILE A 62 -8.90 16.22 3.83
N ASP A 63 -8.55 16.90 2.74
CA ASP A 63 -7.20 16.98 2.23
C ASP A 63 -6.23 17.52 3.30
N HIS A 64 -5.06 16.87 3.44
CA HIS A 64 -4.03 17.15 4.45
C HIS A 64 -4.50 17.08 5.92
N LEU A 65 -5.69 16.51 6.20
CA LEU A 65 -6.20 16.25 7.55
C LEU A 65 -6.54 14.78 7.79
N SER A 66 -7.21 14.15 6.84
CA SER A 66 -7.61 12.74 6.93
C SER A 66 -7.44 11.99 5.62
N TRP A 67 -6.81 12.63 4.67
CA TRP A 67 -6.40 12.06 3.39
C TRP A 67 -5.18 12.82 2.85
N TRP A 68 -4.26 12.09 2.23
CA TRP A 68 -3.06 12.62 1.60
C TRP A 68 -2.89 11.95 0.24
N ARG A 69 -2.62 12.75 -0.78
CA ARG A 69 -2.33 12.24 -2.13
C ARG A 69 -1.14 11.28 -2.13
N GLU A 70 -0.19 11.51 -1.23
CA GLU A 70 1.02 10.71 -1.03
C GLU A 70 0.77 9.34 -0.40
N GLU A 71 -0.49 8.99 -0.08
CA GLU A 71 -0.87 7.61 0.24
C GLU A 71 -0.59 6.67 -0.94
N LEU A 72 -0.73 7.19 -2.18
CA LEU A 72 -0.31 6.47 -3.38
C LEU A 72 1.10 6.87 -3.82
N PRO A 73 1.87 5.91 -4.36
CA PRO A 73 3.18 6.21 -4.94
C PRO A 73 3.09 7.16 -6.12
N SER A 74 4.13 7.98 -6.30
CA SER A 74 4.31 8.79 -7.50
C SER A 74 4.87 7.97 -8.67
N ASP A 75 4.81 8.53 -9.88
CA ASP A 75 5.37 7.89 -11.08
C ASP A 75 6.89 7.69 -10.94
N GLU A 76 7.58 8.63 -10.26
CA GLU A 76 9.01 8.52 -9.97
C GLU A 76 9.30 7.38 -8.99
N GLU A 77 8.44 7.16 -7.98
CA GLU A 77 8.58 6.05 -7.03
C GLU A 77 8.35 4.70 -7.72
N TYR A 78 7.39 4.59 -8.66
CA TYR A 78 7.23 3.40 -9.49
C TYR A 78 8.43 3.15 -10.42
N ALA A 79 8.98 4.19 -11.04
CA ALA A 79 10.16 4.09 -11.88
C ALA A 79 11.39 3.65 -11.08
N GLU A 80 11.60 4.23 -9.90
CA GLU A 80 12.70 3.86 -9.01
C GLU A 80 12.53 2.42 -8.49
N ALA A 81 11.31 1.99 -8.19
CA ALA A 81 11.00 0.62 -7.78
C ALA A 81 11.40 -0.40 -8.87
N ARG A 82 11.03 -0.13 -10.14
CA ARG A 82 11.43 -0.99 -11.27
C ARG A 82 12.93 -1.03 -11.45
N LYS A 83 13.59 0.12 -11.40
CA LYS A 83 15.05 0.24 -11.49
C LYS A 83 15.76 -0.57 -10.40
N ASN A 84 15.29 -0.51 -9.16
CA ASN A 84 15.87 -1.26 -8.05
C ASN A 84 15.62 -2.77 -8.20
N LEU A 85 14.44 -3.17 -8.65
CA LEU A 85 14.16 -4.57 -8.95
C LEU A 85 15.01 -5.08 -10.14
N ASP A 86 15.17 -4.29 -11.20
CA ASP A 86 16.04 -4.62 -12.33
C ASP A 86 17.51 -4.80 -11.89
N ALA A 87 18.01 -3.93 -11.01
CA ALA A 87 19.36 -4.01 -10.45
C ALA A 87 19.59 -5.30 -9.64
N HIS A 88 18.51 -5.89 -9.09
CA HIS A 88 18.55 -7.18 -8.36
C HIS A 88 18.06 -8.35 -9.23
N GLY A 89 17.94 -8.18 -10.55
CA GLY A 89 17.45 -9.21 -11.46
C GLY A 89 16.05 -9.72 -11.13
N TRP A 90 15.21 -8.88 -10.52
CA TRP A 90 13.87 -9.21 -10.00
C TRP A 90 13.89 -10.41 -9.03
N ALA A 91 14.95 -10.56 -8.24
CA ALA A 91 15.10 -11.63 -7.24
C ALA A 91 15.39 -11.01 -5.88
N VAL A 92 14.50 -11.23 -4.92
CA VAL A 92 14.62 -10.79 -3.53
C VAL A 92 14.13 -11.89 -2.59
N ASP A 93 14.55 -11.89 -1.34
CA ASP A 93 14.08 -12.91 -0.39
C ASP A 93 12.63 -12.63 0.04
N TYR A 94 12.31 -11.37 0.33
CA TYR A 94 11.02 -10.97 0.87
C TYR A 94 10.47 -9.72 0.19
N ILE A 95 9.14 -9.67 0.08
CA ILE A 95 8.42 -8.49 -0.37
C ILE A 95 7.51 -8.02 0.78
N LEU A 96 7.61 -6.73 1.13
CA LEU A 96 6.82 -6.09 2.17
C LEU A 96 6.02 -4.95 1.56
N THR A 97 4.69 -5.08 1.56
CA THR A 97 3.80 -4.04 1.03
C THR A 97 2.68 -3.71 2.02
N HIS A 98 2.00 -2.58 1.84
CA HIS A 98 0.76 -2.34 2.56
C HIS A 98 -0.42 -2.97 1.81
N CYS A 99 -0.53 -2.74 0.51
CA CYS A 99 -1.56 -3.33 -0.34
C CYS A 99 -1.09 -4.65 -0.98
N ALA A 100 -1.98 -5.38 -1.63
CA ALA A 100 -1.71 -6.63 -2.33
C ALA A 100 -1.74 -6.46 -3.86
N PRO A 101 -1.13 -7.39 -4.63
CA PRO A 101 -1.34 -7.49 -6.07
C PRO A 101 -2.82 -7.58 -6.45
N THR A 102 -3.19 -7.04 -7.62
CA THR A 102 -4.60 -7.01 -8.11
C THR A 102 -5.31 -8.35 -7.96
N SER A 103 -4.67 -9.46 -8.37
CA SER A 103 -5.29 -10.80 -8.30
C SER A 103 -5.58 -11.29 -6.88
N ILE A 104 -4.90 -10.72 -5.87
CA ILE A 104 -5.13 -11.01 -4.46
C ILE A 104 -6.10 -9.97 -3.87
N ALA A 105 -5.92 -8.69 -4.15
CA ALA A 105 -6.76 -7.61 -3.67
C ALA A 105 -8.25 -7.84 -3.98
N LEU A 106 -8.56 -8.27 -5.19
CA LEU A 106 -9.93 -8.56 -5.64
C LEU A 106 -10.62 -9.71 -4.89
N GLN A 107 -9.89 -10.51 -4.12
CA GLN A 107 -10.47 -11.59 -3.31
C GLN A 107 -11.07 -11.09 -1.98
N PHE A 108 -10.70 -9.91 -1.51
CA PHE A 108 -11.08 -9.40 -0.18
C PHE A 108 -12.36 -8.59 -0.17
N SER A 109 -12.75 -7.96 -1.27
CA SER A 109 -13.98 -7.17 -1.33
C SER A 109 -14.51 -7.11 -2.76
N ARG A 110 -15.84 -7.15 -2.88
CA ARG A 110 -16.53 -6.90 -4.15
C ARG A 110 -16.42 -5.43 -4.62
N HIS A 111 -15.99 -4.54 -3.72
CA HIS A 111 -15.77 -3.12 -3.98
C HIS A 111 -14.31 -2.78 -4.28
N ASN A 112 -13.38 -3.74 -4.17
CA ASN A 112 -12.01 -3.53 -4.57
C ASN A 112 -11.96 -3.41 -6.09
N VAL A 113 -11.49 -2.27 -6.55
CA VAL A 113 -11.21 -2.00 -7.95
C VAL A 113 -9.68 -2.03 -8.12
N ALA A 114 -9.21 -2.58 -9.22
CA ALA A 114 -7.80 -2.48 -9.58
C ALA A 114 -7.43 -0.99 -9.72
N ASP A 115 -6.29 -0.63 -9.20
CA ASP A 115 -5.70 0.70 -9.31
C ASP A 115 -4.24 0.59 -9.76
N HIS A 116 -3.61 1.73 -10.01
CA HIS A 116 -2.23 1.75 -10.50
C HIS A 116 -1.25 1.06 -9.55
N LEU A 117 -1.45 1.15 -8.23
CA LEU A 117 -0.60 0.48 -7.24
C LEU A 117 -0.80 -1.04 -7.27
N THR A 118 -2.05 -1.51 -7.22
CA THR A 118 -2.33 -2.95 -7.24
C THR A 118 -1.88 -3.60 -8.55
N ASP A 119 -1.99 -2.89 -9.68
CA ASP A 119 -1.51 -3.34 -10.99
C ASP A 119 0.03 -3.37 -11.06
N PHE A 120 0.72 -2.38 -10.50
CA PHE A 120 2.16 -2.43 -10.35
C PHE A 120 2.59 -3.61 -9.46
N LEU A 121 1.91 -3.84 -8.34
CA LEU A 121 2.18 -5.00 -7.49
C LEU A 121 1.88 -6.32 -8.22
N GLN A 122 0.92 -6.35 -9.14
CA GLN A 122 0.66 -7.50 -10.00
C GLN A 122 1.84 -7.76 -10.97
N GLU A 123 2.40 -6.71 -11.58
CA GLU A 123 3.63 -6.80 -12.36
C GLU A 123 4.78 -7.42 -11.54
N VAL A 124 4.97 -6.92 -10.31
CA VAL A 124 6.00 -7.47 -9.42
C VAL A 124 5.76 -8.95 -9.11
N LYS A 125 4.51 -9.33 -8.84
CA LYS A 125 4.14 -10.73 -8.56
C LYS A 125 4.45 -11.67 -9.73
N GLU A 126 4.26 -11.20 -10.96
CA GLU A 126 4.45 -11.99 -12.18
C GLU A 126 5.92 -12.11 -12.58
N ARG A 127 6.74 -11.11 -12.28
CA ARG A 127 8.13 -11.03 -12.71
C ARG A 127 9.15 -11.45 -11.65
N ALA A 128 8.85 -11.13 -10.37
CA ALA A 128 9.84 -11.30 -9.32
C ALA A 128 9.89 -12.74 -8.78
N GLN A 129 11.10 -13.14 -8.38
CA GLN A 129 11.36 -14.34 -7.61
C GLN A 129 11.53 -13.95 -6.14
N TYR A 130 10.77 -14.58 -5.25
CA TYR A 130 10.80 -14.32 -3.82
C TYR A 130 10.36 -15.55 -3.02
N HIS A 131 10.72 -15.58 -1.71
CA HIS A 131 10.24 -16.61 -0.80
C HIS A 131 8.86 -16.29 -0.25
N TYR A 132 8.70 -15.10 0.36
CA TYR A 132 7.44 -14.67 0.93
C TYR A 132 7.12 -13.22 0.59
N TRP A 133 5.82 -12.95 0.45
CA TRP A 133 5.24 -11.63 0.33
C TRP A 133 4.30 -11.39 1.49
N LEU A 134 4.63 -10.41 2.35
CA LEU A 134 3.83 -10.04 3.51
C LEU A 134 3.17 -8.70 3.22
N PHE A 135 1.87 -8.63 3.49
CA PHE A 135 1.09 -7.42 3.24
C PHE A 135 0.01 -7.23 4.30
N GLY A 136 -0.54 -6.00 4.43
CA GLY A 136 -1.58 -5.60 5.39
C GLY A 136 -2.87 -5.16 4.71
N HIS A 137 -3.37 -4.00 5.08
CA HIS A 137 -4.52 -3.30 4.53
C HIS A 137 -5.89 -3.95 4.78
N TYR A 138 -6.05 -5.23 4.59
CA TYR A 138 -7.35 -5.94 4.62
C TYR A 138 -7.76 -6.44 6.01
N HIS A 139 -7.09 -5.99 7.07
CA HIS A 139 -7.40 -6.25 8.48
C HIS A 139 -7.67 -7.73 8.79
N GLY A 140 -6.73 -8.60 8.45
CA GLY A 140 -6.82 -10.02 8.71
C GLY A 140 -5.47 -10.69 8.88
N ASN A 141 -5.48 -11.88 9.41
CA ASN A 141 -4.32 -12.75 9.54
C ASN A 141 -4.59 -14.04 8.76
N LYS A 142 -3.99 -14.18 7.58
CA LYS A 142 -4.28 -15.30 6.69
C LYS A 142 -3.13 -15.59 5.73
N ALA A 143 -2.73 -16.85 5.60
CA ALA A 143 -1.98 -17.30 4.44
C ALA A 143 -2.96 -17.41 3.25
N ILE A 144 -2.70 -16.63 2.20
CA ILE A 144 -3.51 -16.65 0.97
C ILE A 144 -3.15 -17.88 0.14
N ASP A 145 -1.85 -18.12 0.05
CA ASP A 145 -1.23 -19.29 -0.57
C ASP A 145 0.12 -19.58 0.11
N THR A 146 0.98 -20.36 -0.52
CA THR A 146 2.28 -20.78 0.02
C THR A 146 3.29 -19.66 0.17
N LYS A 147 3.06 -18.48 -0.45
CA LYS A 147 4.00 -17.35 -0.46
C LYS A 147 3.40 -16.05 0.06
N HIS A 148 2.09 -15.85 -0.08
CA HIS A 148 1.42 -14.58 0.22
C HIS A 148 0.73 -14.63 1.58
N ILE A 149 1.13 -13.74 2.49
CA ILE A 149 0.67 -13.73 3.88
C ILE A 149 0.10 -12.35 4.21
N LEU A 150 -1.20 -12.32 4.51
CA LEU A 150 -1.88 -11.16 5.08
C LEU A 150 -1.62 -11.10 6.58
N LEU A 151 -1.13 -9.96 7.05
CA LEU A 151 -0.83 -9.71 8.46
C LEU A 151 -1.59 -8.48 8.97
N TRP A 152 -2.09 -8.57 10.19
CA TRP A 152 -2.70 -7.46 10.92
C TRP A 152 -2.15 -7.36 12.35
N GLU A 153 -2.54 -8.28 13.23
CA GLU A 153 -2.17 -8.26 14.67
C GLU A 153 -1.14 -9.35 15.02
N GLN A 154 -0.82 -10.18 14.06
CA GLN A 154 0.02 -11.36 14.25
C GLN A 154 1.50 -11.00 14.09
N ILE A 155 2.34 -11.63 14.90
CA ILE A 155 3.80 -11.64 14.74
C ILE A 155 4.18 -12.98 14.14
N VAL A 156 4.93 -12.95 13.02
CA VAL A 156 5.42 -14.14 12.35
C VAL A 156 6.93 -14.13 12.30
N GLN A 157 7.55 -15.29 12.49
CA GLN A 157 8.97 -15.50 12.26
C GLN A 157 9.16 -15.90 10.78
N ILE A 158 10.03 -15.20 10.07
CA ILE A 158 10.27 -15.37 8.63
C ILE A 158 11.64 -15.99 8.30
N LEU A 159 12.31 -16.56 9.27
CA LEU A 159 13.62 -17.24 9.14
C LEU A 159 13.48 -18.71 9.50
#